data_37ffa1fe78c537978b17a5f02972ab35
#
_entry.id   37ffa1fe78c537978b17a5f02972ab35
#
_cell.length_a   1.000
_cell.length_b   1.000
_cell.length_c   1.000
_cell.angle_alpha   90.00
_cell.angle_beta   90.00
_cell.angle_gamma   90.00
#
_symmetry.space_group_name_H-M   'P 1'
#
loop_
_entity.id
_entity.type
_entity.pdbx_description
1 polymer ?
#
loop_
_entity_poly.entity_id
_entity_poly.type
_entity_poly.pdbx_seq_one_letter_code
_entity_poly.pdbx_strand_id
1 'polypeptide(L)'
;MERDAIAAASAAGALRRQKNNANDALTRARRIGAALNVGNLDFGFIWVTGLCADGTIVVANSYGLAYIPQKVNLPEQVRMATADDSIPIADRAKWVTYPILAIQGWAQAHGQKLRAIIATEAQFEKFDPGAAKVILRPDDIPDTGQMEGRSRLEVIAPEAAARLASVSDAGLTELLPPAPAGTDAPEDVSARMWFEMAMPLMTTSADRGIGHMELFVKYADHAQELALFRAHTAADGTAQREAIADWVYWQHLSVLMSDALSAGASV
;
A
#
# COMPACT_ATOMS: atom_id res chain seq x y z
N MET A 1 -33.48 -15.06 -41.09
CA MET A 1 -33.49 -16.12 -40.07
C MET A 1 -32.05 -16.63 -39.76
N GLU A 2 -31.26 -17.07 -40.75
CA GLU A 2 -29.92 -17.62 -40.49
C GLU A 2 -28.91 -16.54 -39.96
N ARG A 3 -28.97 -15.33 -40.52
CA ARG A 3 -28.13 -14.21 -40.05
C ARG A 3 -28.47 -13.75 -38.62
N ASP A 4 -29.74 -13.82 -38.25
CA ASP A 4 -30.20 -13.43 -36.91
C ASP A 4 -29.79 -14.49 -35.87
N ALA A 5 -29.76 -15.76 -36.23
CA ALA A 5 -29.30 -16.84 -35.36
C ALA A 5 -27.79 -16.75 -35.10
N ILE A 6 -26.99 -16.40 -36.15
CA ILE A 6 -25.54 -16.21 -36.01
C ILE A 6 -25.22 -15.00 -35.14
N ALA A 7 -25.95 -13.87 -35.29
CA ALA A 7 -25.78 -12.67 -34.48
C ALA A 7 -26.14 -12.94 -33.00
N ALA A 8 -27.24 -13.68 -32.74
CA ALA A 8 -27.64 -14.06 -31.38
C ALA A 8 -26.61 -14.99 -30.72
N ALA A 9 -26.07 -15.96 -31.45
CA ALA A 9 -25.04 -16.87 -30.95
C ALA A 9 -23.73 -16.15 -30.64
N SER A 10 -23.34 -15.18 -31.47
CA SER A 10 -22.18 -14.31 -31.24
C SER A 10 -22.33 -13.43 -30.02
N ALA A 11 -23.52 -12.84 -29.84
CA ALA A 11 -23.83 -12.01 -28.65
C ALA A 11 -23.85 -12.86 -27.38
N ALA A 12 -24.44 -14.05 -27.39
CA ALA A 12 -24.42 -14.97 -26.26
C ALA A 12 -23.01 -15.45 -25.90
N GLY A 13 -22.18 -15.70 -26.91
CA GLY A 13 -20.75 -16.03 -26.71
C GLY A 13 -19.93 -14.87 -26.12
N ALA A 14 -20.19 -13.64 -26.54
CA ALA A 14 -19.56 -12.44 -26.00
C ALA A 14 -19.95 -12.21 -24.54
N LEU A 15 -21.25 -12.32 -24.20
CA LEU A 15 -21.76 -12.19 -22.84
C LEU A 15 -21.19 -13.27 -21.91
N ARG A 16 -21.06 -14.52 -22.38
CA ARG A 16 -20.46 -15.60 -21.59
C ARG A 16 -18.98 -15.35 -21.32
N ARG A 17 -18.21 -14.89 -22.32
CA ARG A 17 -16.79 -14.48 -22.13
C ARG A 17 -16.65 -13.32 -21.16
N GLN A 18 -17.48 -12.29 -21.28
CA GLN A 18 -17.47 -11.14 -20.38
C GLN A 18 -17.78 -11.56 -18.93
N LYS A 19 -18.75 -12.47 -18.72
CA LYS A 19 -19.08 -13.00 -17.39
C LYS A 19 -17.93 -13.83 -16.80
N ASN A 20 -17.26 -14.64 -17.61
CA ASN A 20 -16.09 -15.42 -17.16
C ASN A 20 -14.93 -14.51 -16.78
N ASN A 21 -14.56 -13.55 -17.64
CA ASN A 21 -13.50 -12.58 -17.34
C ASN A 21 -13.81 -11.76 -16.08
N ALA A 22 -15.08 -11.42 -15.88
CA ALA A 22 -15.50 -10.71 -14.68
C ALA A 22 -15.35 -11.57 -13.40
N ASN A 23 -15.69 -12.86 -13.47
CA ASN A 23 -15.50 -13.78 -12.35
C ASN A 23 -14.01 -14.03 -12.06
N ASP A 24 -13.19 -14.16 -13.10
CA ASP A 24 -11.73 -14.32 -12.96
C ASP A 24 -11.08 -13.10 -12.30
N ALA A 25 -11.51 -11.88 -12.67
CA ALA A 25 -11.05 -10.65 -12.04
C ALA A 25 -11.43 -10.59 -10.55
N LEU A 26 -12.65 -10.98 -10.19
CA LEU A 26 -13.09 -11.04 -8.80
C LEU A 26 -12.31 -12.09 -7.99
N THR A 27 -12.09 -13.26 -8.56
CA THR A 27 -11.30 -14.32 -7.94
C THR A 27 -9.87 -13.85 -7.68
N ARG A 28 -9.26 -13.15 -8.65
CA ARG A 28 -7.92 -12.58 -8.51
C ARG A 28 -7.88 -11.52 -7.41
N ALA A 29 -8.82 -10.57 -7.42
CA ALA A 29 -8.89 -9.52 -6.41
C ALA A 29 -9.07 -10.10 -4.99
N ARG A 30 -9.88 -11.16 -4.84
CA ARG A 30 -10.09 -11.88 -3.58
C ARG A 30 -8.81 -12.56 -3.10
N ARG A 31 -8.06 -13.22 -3.99
CA ARG A 31 -6.77 -13.83 -3.65
C ARG A 31 -5.74 -12.79 -3.20
N ILE A 32 -5.67 -11.65 -3.87
CA ILE A 32 -4.79 -10.54 -3.47
C ILE A 32 -5.18 -10.00 -2.10
N GLY A 33 -6.47 -9.72 -1.89
CA GLY A 33 -6.97 -9.27 -0.59
C GLY A 33 -6.70 -10.26 0.54
N ALA A 34 -6.82 -11.55 0.27
CA ALA A 34 -6.50 -12.61 1.22
C ALA A 34 -5.00 -12.63 1.53
N ALA A 35 -4.14 -12.62 0.51
CA ALA A 35 -2.68 -12.63 0.68
C ALA A 35 -2.17 -11.41 1.46
N LEU A 36 -2.71 -10.21 1.21
CA LEU A 36 -2.36 -8.99 1.93
C LEU A 36 -2.75 -9.01 3.41
N ASN A 37 -3.73 -9.83 3.80
CA ASN A 37 -4.19 -9.94 5.19
C ASN A 37 -3.57 -11.12 5.94
N VAL A 38 -2.58 -11.83 5.36
CA VAL A 38 -1.84 -12.91 6.05
C VAL A 38 -0.98 -12.32 7.15
N GLY A 39 -1.07 -12.91 8.36
CA GLY A 39 -0.17 -12.58 9.46
C GLY A 39 -0.31 -11.17 10.02
N ASN A 40 -1.37 -10.45 9.68
CA ASN A 40 -1.63 -9.12 10.23
C ASN A 40 -1.99 -9.22 11.71
N LEU A 41 -0.96 -9.15 12.56
CA LEU A 41 -1.08 -9.17 14.02
C LEU A 41 -1.03 -7.76 14.62
N ASP A 42 -0.73 -6.73 13.82
CA ASP A 42 -0.60 -5.36 14.28
C ASP A 42 -1.98 -4.75 14.60
N PHE A 43 -2.07 -4.05 15.71
CA PHE A 43 -3.30 -3.40 16.15
C PHE A 43 -3.80 -2.40 15.11
N GLY A 44 -5.02 -2.65 14.61
CA GLY A 44 -5.68 -1.76 13.67
C GLY A 44 -5.11 -1.76 12.25
N PHE A 45 -4.07 -2.56 11.95
CA PHE A 45 -3.55 -2.70 10.60
C PHE A 45 -4.46 -3.61 9.76
N ILE A 46 -5.01 -3.06 8.72
CA ILE A 46 -5.93 -3.76 7.83
C ILE A 46 -5.67 -3.38 6.37
N TRP A 47 -5.78 -4.34 5.47
CA TRP A 47 -5.84 -4.13 4.04
C TRP A 47 -7.27 -4.25 3.52
N VAL A 48 -7.61 -3.39 2.58
CA VAL A 48 -8.84 -3.45 1.79
C VAL A 48 -8.47 -3.50 0.32
N THR A 49 -9.19 -4.30 -0.44
CA THR A 49 -9.00 -4.44 -1.89
C THR A 49 -10.27 -4.03 -2.62
N GLY A 50 -10.15 -3.12 -3.58
CA GLY A 50 -11.22 -2.72 -4.50
C GLY A 50 -11.04 -3.37 -5.86
N LEU A 51 -12.15 -3.71 -6.50
CA LEU A 51 -12.21 -4.13 -7.89
C LEU A 51 -13.08 -3.17 -8.67
N CYS A 52 -12.51 -2.53 -9.68
CA CYS A 52 -13.23 -1.64 -10.60
C CYS A 52 -13.95 -2.43 -11.70
N ALA A 53 -14.88 -1.78 -12.38
CA ALA A 53 -15.68 -2.39 -13.44
C ALA A 53 -14.85 -2.80 -14.67
N ASP A 54 -13.73 -2.08 -14.92
CA ASP A 54 -12.76 -2.38 -15.98
C ASP A 54 -11.78 -3.52 -15.63
N GLY A 55 -11.82 -4.03 -14.39
CA GLY A 55 -10.93 -5.09 -13.90
C GLY A 55 -9.71 -4.56 -13.14
N THR A 56 -9.52 -3.25 -13.02
CA THR A 56 -8.45 -2.66 -12.21
C THR A 56 -8.62 -3.04 -10.74
N ILE A 57 -7.53 -3.49 -10.12
CA ILE A 57 -7.47 -3.83 -8.70
C ILE A 57 -6.72 -2.73 -7.96
N VAL A 58 -7.35 -2.20 -6.91
CA VAL A 58 -6.83 -1.12 -6.09
C VAL A 58 -6.77 -1.58 -4.65
N VAL A 59 -5.68 -1.28 -3.96
CA VAL A 59 -5.50 -1.64 -2.55
C VAL A 59 -5.21 -0.40 -1.71
N ALA A 60 -5.61 -0.47 -0.45
CA ALA A 60 -5.26 0.51 0.57
C ALA A 60 -5.17 -0.17 1.93
N ASN A 61 -4.42 0.40 2.86
CA ASN A 61 -4.40 -0.04 4.26
C ASN A 61 -4.63 1.14 5.22
N SER A 62 -4.72 0.82 6.49
CA SER A 62 -5.04 1.78 7.56
C SER A 62 -3.83 2.49 8.17
N TYR A 63 -2.60 2.19 7.75
CA TYR A 63 -1.36 2.71 8.34
C TYR A 63 -0.73 3.83 7.51
N GLY A 64 -1.55 4.79 7.13
CA GLY A 64 -1.05 6.01 6.53
C GLY A 64 -0.98 6.01 5.00
N LEU A 65 -0.24 6.97 4.47
CA LEU A 65 -0.09 7.15 3.03
C LEU A 65 1.02 6.27 2.49
N ALA A 66 0.69 5.46 1.49
CA ALA A 66 1.64 4.64 0.73
C ALA A 66 2.46 3.64 1.56
N TYR A 67 2.11 3.38 2.83
CA TYR A 67 2.82 2.40 3.64
C TYR A 67 2.59 0.99 3.11
N ILE A 68 3.68 0.27 2.87
CA ILE A 68 3.70 -1.14 2.48
C ILE A 68 4.68 -1.87 3.40
N PRO A 69 4.25 -2.91 4.13
CA PRO A 69 5.13 -3.68 5.01
C PRO A 69 6.33 -4.26 4.26
N GLN A 70 7.43 -4.47 4.97
CA GLN A 70 8.58 -5.19 4.44
C GLN A 70 8.15 -6.60 3.98
N LYS A 71 8.71 -7.07 2.86
CA LYS A 71 8.40 -8.37 2.24
C LYS A 71 7.01 -8.48 1.59
N VAL A 72 6.21 -7.42 1.57
CA VAL A 72 4.99 -7.38 0.77
C VAL A 72 5.32 -6.84 -0.61
N ASN A 73 5.10 -7.66 -1.64
CA ASN A 73 5.19 -7.25 -3.03
C ASN A 73 3.77 -7.07 -3.58
N LEU A 74 3.57 -6.05 -4.41
CA LEU A 74 2.30 -5.83 -5.09
C LEU A 74 2.41 -6.23 -6.56
N PRO A 75 1.53 -7.13 -7.05
CA PRO A 75 1.50 -7.47 -8.46
C PRO A 75 1.44 -6.24 -9.37
N GLU A 76 2.04 -6.31 -10.57
CA GLU A 76 2.18 -5.18 -11.50
C GLU A 76 0.87 -4.44 -11.79
N GLN A 77 -0.22 -5.19 -11.91
CA GLN A 77 -1.56 -4.66 -12.21
C GLN A 77 -2.29 -4.07 -11.01
N VAL A 78 -1.74 -4.18 -9.78
CA VAL A 78 -2.36 -3.66 -8.56
C VAL A 78 -1.95 -2.21 -8.36
N ARG A 79 -2.91 -1.34 -8.03
CA ARG A 79 -2.68 0.06 -7.69
C ARG A 79 -2.79 0.26 -6.19
N MET A 80 -1.87 1.02 -5.61
CA MET A 80 -1.94 1.46 -4.22
C MET A 80 -2.63 2.84 -4.20
N ALA A 81 -3.85 2.92 -3.68
CA ALA A 81 -4.67 4.13 -3.75
C ALA A 81 -3.99 5.35 -3.15
N THR A 82 -3.32 5.17 -2.01
CA THR A 82 -2.69 6.25 -1.25
C THR A 82 -1.29 6.64 -1.76
N ALA A 83 -0.72 5.85 -2.70
CA ALA A 83 0.56 6.13 -3.35
C ALA A 83 0.41 6.86 -4.70
N ASP A 84 -0.81 7.13 -5.15
CA ASP A 84 -1.07 7.71 -6.47
C ASP A 84 -0.86 9.22 -6.46
N ASP A 85 0.27 9.68 -7.01
CA ASP A 85 0.67 11.09 -7.03
C ASP A 85 -0.17 11.96 -7.98
N SER A 86 -0.98 11.36 -8.84
CA SER A 86 -1.95 12.10 -9.65
C SER A 86 -3.10 12.68 -8.81
N ILE A 87 -3.26 12.21 -7.56
CA ILE A 87 -4.26 12.69 -6.62
C ILE A 87 -3.60 13.66 -5.63
N PRO A 88 -4.16 14.87 -5.44
CA PRO A 88 -3.61 15.86 -4.53
C PRO A 88 -3.38 15.31 -3.12
N ILE A 89 -2.26 15.67 -2.50
CA ILE A 89 -1.89 15.18 -1.16
C ILE A 89 -2.95 15.51 -0.11
N ALA A 90 -3.59 16.68 -0.20
CA ALA A 90 -4.68 17.09 0.70
C ALA A 90 -5.90 16.16 0.64
N ASP A 91 -6.17 15.56 -0.52
CA ASP A 91 -7.26 14.59 -0.65
C ASP A 91 -6.83 13.22 -0.12
N ARG A 92 -5.60 12.77 -0.44
CA ARG A 92 -5.05 11.53 0.10
C ARG A 92 -4.95 11.55 1.63
N ALA A 93 -4.61 12.68 2.22
CA ALA A 93 -4.51 12.88 3.68
C ALA A 93 -5.84 12.54 4.42
N LYS A 94 -6.98 12.82 3.79
CA LYS A 94 -8.31 12.50 4.36
C LYS A 94 -8.56 11.00 4.50
N TRP A 95 -7.79 10.16 3.82
CA TRP A 95 -7.98 8.72 3.75
C TRP A 95 -7.02 7.91 4.62
N VAL A 96 -6.08 8.56 5.28
CA VAL A 96 -4.92 7.95 5.96
C VAL A 96 -5.25 6.73 6.82
N THR A 97 -6.37 6.75 7.54
CA THR A 97 -6.77 5.63 8.42
C THR A 97 -8.06 4.95 7.96
N TYR A 98 -8.51 5.27 6.74
CA TYR A 98 -9.80 4.83 6.21
C TYR A 98 -9.63 4.17 4.83
N PRO A 99 -9.15 2.92 4.77
CA PRO A 99 -8.80 2.28 3.50
C PRO A 99 -9.99 2.11 2.53
N ILE A 100 -11.21 1.95 3.03
CA ILE A 100 -12.41 1.93 2.15
C ILE A 100 -12.60 3.28 1.48
N LEU A 101 -12.46 4.39 2.22
CA LEU A 101 -12.55 5.74 1.65
C LEU A 101 -11.41 6.02 0.68
N ALA A 102 -10.21 5.51 0.94
CA ALA A 102 -9.09 5.63 0.01
C ALA A 102 -9.39 4.99 -1.34
N ILE A 103 -9.97 3.80 -1.35
CA ILE A 103 -10.36 3.09 -2.58
C ILE A 103 -11.50 3.84 -3.30
N GLN A 104 -12.49 4.32 -2.56
CA GLN A 104 -13.60 5.10 -3.13
C GLN A 104 -13.08 6.42 -3.75
N GLY A 105 -12.24 7.16 -3.02
CA GLY A 105 -11.64 8.40 -3.47
C GLY A 105 -10.75 8.21 -4.69
N TRP A 106 -9.94 7.15 -4.71
CA TRP A 106 -9.14 6.79 -5.87
C TRP A 106 -10.02 6.51 -7.09
N ALA A 107 -11.05 5.68 -6.92
CA ALA A 107 -11.96 5.35 -8.02
C ALA A 107 -12.68 6.59 -8.56
N GLN A 108 -13.10 7.49 -7.68
CA GLN A 108 -13.72 8.77 -8.06
C GLN A 108 -12.75 9.66 -8.83
N ALA A 109 -11.51 9.81 -8.36
CA ALA A 109 -10.50 10.65 -9.02
C ALA A 109 -10.16 10.15 -10.43
N HIS A 110 -10.21 8.82 -10.66
CA HIS A 110 -9.97 8.21 -11.97
C HIS A 110 -11.24 7.97 -12.81
N GLY A 111 -12.39 8.47 -12.39
CA GLY A 111 -13.65 8.22 -13.09
C GLY A 111 -14.03 6.73 -13.19
N GLN A 112 -13.52 5.91 -12.27
CA GLN A 112 -13.73 4.47 -12.25
C GLN A 112 -14.96 4.10 -11.41
N LYS A 113 -15.71 3.11 -11.87
CA LYS A 113 -16.83 2.56 -11.11
C LYS A 113 -16.35 1.34 -10.30
N LEU A 114 -16.51 1.41 -8.99
CA LEU A 114 -16.26 0.24 -8.13
C LEU A 114 -17.33 -0.83 -8.37
N ARG A 115 -16.88 -2.04 -8.60
CA ARG A 115 -17.69 -3.24 -8.73
C ARG A 115 -17.83 -3.98 -7.40
N ALA A 116 -16.71 -4.10 -6.67
CA ALA A 116 -16.68 -4.78 -5.38
C ALA A 116 -15.60 -4.19 -4.48
N ILE A 117 -15.83 -4.28 -3.18
CA ILE A 117 -14.80 -4.11 -2.14
C ILE A 117 -14.68 -5.40 -1.37
N ILE A 118 -13.44 -5.86 -1.18
CA ILE A 118 -13.05 -7.10 -0.53
C ILE A 118 -12.37 -6.73 0.79
N ALA A 119 -12.95 -7.15 1.91
CA ALA A 119 -12.48 -6.83 3.25
C ALA A 119 -13.03 -7.86 4.25
N THR A 120 -12.61 -7.80 5.51
CA THR A 120 -13.22 -8.57 6.59
C THR A 120 -14.58 -7.99 6.99
N GLU A 121 -15.43 -8.77 7.65
CA GLU A 121 -16.78 -8.35 8.06
C GLU A 121 -16.74 -7.11 8.95
N ALA A 122 -15.85 -7.07 9.93
CA ALA A 122 -15.69 -5.95 10.87
C ALA A 122 -15.40 -4.59 10.17
N GLN A 123 -14.77 -4.62 9.00
CA GLN A 123 -14.47 -3.42 8.22
C GLN A 123 -15.70 -2.83 7.54
N PHE A 124 -16.71 -3.65 7.29
CA PHE A 124 -17.97 -3.22 6.67
C PHE A 124 -19.01 -2.73 7.66
N GLU A 125 -18.85 -2.98 8.97
CA GLU A 125 -19.83 -2.58 9.99
C GLU A 125 -20.03 -1.06 10.06
N LYS A 126 -18.96 -0.30 9.77
CA LYS A 126 -18.94 1.17 9.92
C LYS A 126 -19.05 1.94 8.62
N PHE A 127 -18.99 1.23 7.48
CA PHE A 127 -18.94 1.88 6.16
C PHE A 127 -19.81 1.16 5.14
N ASP A 128 -20.61 1.94 4.40
CA ASP A 128 -21.22 1.46 3.17
C ASP A 128 -20.24 1.73 2.01
N PRO A 129 -19.67 0.69 1.38
CA PRO A 129 -18.70 0.87 0.31
C PRO A 129 -19.33 1.35 -1.01
N GLY A 130 -20.64 1.48 -1.14
CA GLY A 130 -21.31 1.85 -2.39
C GLY A 130 -21.09 0.86 -3.55
N ALA A 131 -20.60 -0.35 -3.23
CA ALA A 131 -20.28 -1.43 -4.16
C ALA A 131 -20.57 -2.78 -3.51
N ALA A 132 -20.50 -3.88 -4.28
CA ALA A 132 -20.72 -5.20 -3.73
C ALA A 132 -19.69 -5.53 -2.62
N LYS A 133 -20.18 -5.96 -1.46
CA LYS A 133 -19.34 -6.40 -0.34
C LYS A 133 -18.90 -7.84 -0.55
N VAL A 134 -17.60 -8.08 -0.56
CA VAL A 134 -17.00 -9.42 -0.61
C VAL A 134 -16.26 -9.66 0.70
N ILE A 135 -16.83 -10.48 1.55
CA ILE A 135 -16.27 -10.75 2.87
C ILE A 135 -15.16 -11.78 2.75
N LEU A 136 -13.97 -11.42 3.25
CA LEU A 136 -12.87 -12.35 3.47
C LEU A 136 -13.15 -13.14 4.76
N ARG A 137 -13.10 -14.47 4.64
CA ARG A 137 -13.21 -15.37 5.77
C ARG A 137 -11.82 -15.87 6.17
N PRO A 138 -11.62 -16.33 7.40
CA PRO A 138 -10.35 -16.91 7.82
C PRO A 138 -9.84 -17.99 6.86
N ASP A 139 -10.73 -18.84 6.35
CA ASP A 139 -10.40 -19.92 5.41
C ASP A 139 -9.97 -19.43 4.00
N ASP A 140 -10.20 -18.15 3.68
CA ASP A 140 -9.75 -17.55 2.42
C ASP A 140 -8.29 -17.08 2.49
N ILE A 141 -7.74 -16.93 3.71
CA ILE A 141 -6.41 -16.39 3.95
C ILE A 141 -5.41 -17.56 3.84
N PRO A 142 -4.48 -17.52 2.88
CA PRO A 142 -3.51 -18.59 2.70
C PRO A 142 -2.45 -18.58 3.83
N ASP A 143 -1.74 -19.70 4.01
CA ASP A 143 -0.67 -19.81 5.00
C ASP A 143 0.49 -18.84 4.74
N THR A 144 0.70 -18.48 3.46
CA THR A 144 1.71 -17.50 3.05
C THR A 144 1.06 -16.37 2.26
N GLY A 145 1.45 -15.12 2.58
CA GLY A 145 1.01 -13.92 1.85
C GLY A 145 1.95 -13.51 0.71
N GLN A 146 2.89 -14.37 0.34
CA GLN A 146 3.88 -14.06 -0.69
C GLN A 146 3.22 -13.89 -2.06
N MET A 147 3.51 -12.78 -2.70
CA MET A 147 3.09 -12.47 -4.06
C MET A 147 4.31 -12.04 -4.87
N GLU A 148 4.32 -12.41 -6.15
CA GLU A 148 5.26 -11.85 -7.11
C GLU A 148 4.82 -10.46 -7.53
N GLY A 149 5.78 -9.54 -7.73
CA GLY A 149 5.50 -8.18 -8.18
C GLY A 149 6.51 -7.17 -7.66
N ARG A 150 6.10 -5.92 -7.67
CA ARG A 150 6.91 -4.77 -7.27
C ARG A 150 7.14 -4.73 -5.77
N SER A 151 8.38 -4.49 -5.37
CA SER A 151 8.75 -4.18 -3.99
C SER A 151 8.10 -2.87 -3.52
N ARG A 152 8.10 -2.64 -2.21
CA ARG A 152 7.55 -1.41 -1.61
C ARG A 152 8.19 -0.13 -2.20
N LEU A 153 9.50 -0.13 -2.48
CA LEU A 153 10.18 1.01 -3.07
C LEU A 153 9.76 1.23 -4.53
N GLU A 154 9.65 0.15 -5.33
CA GLU A 154 9.19 0.24 -6.71
C GLU A 154 7.74 0.75 -6.84
N VAL A 155 6.91 0.51 -5.84
CA VAL A 155 5.52 1.01 -5.83
C VAL A 155 5.46 2.51 -5.55
N ILE A 156 6.23 3.02 -4.57
CA ILE A 156 6.09 4.39 -4.08
C ILE A 156 7.09 5.37 -4.69
N ALA A 157 8.26 4.88 -5.11
CA ALA A 157 9.33 5.69 -5.69
C ALA A 157 10.04 4.92 -6.83
N PRO A 158 9.34 4.64 -7.95
CA PRO A 158 9.84 3.78 -9.02
C PRO A 158 11.14 4.30 -9.66
N GLU A 159 11.33 5.61 -9.77
CA GLU A 159 12.56 6.22 -10.28
C GLU A 159 13.75 5.97 -9.35
N ALA A 160 13.56 6.10 -8.04
CA ALA A 160 14.59 5.80 -7.06
C ALA A 160 14.95 4.31 -7.04
N ALA A 161 13.94 3.44 -7.15
CA ALA A 161 14.16 2.00 -7.27
C ALA A 161 14.96 1.64 -8.54
N ALA A 162 14.59 2.21 -9.69
CA ALA A 162 15.31 2.01 -10.97
C ALA A 162 16.74 2.53 -10.89
N ARG A 163 16.97 3.70 -10.29
CA ARG A 163 18.31 4.24 -10.07
C ARG A 163 19.13 3.31 -9.19
N LEU A 164 18.59 2.85 -8.07
CA LEU A 164 19.29 1.93 -7.17
C LEU A 164 19.64 0.60 -7.89
N ALA A 165 18.73 0.07 -8.71
CA ALA A 165 18.95 -1.15 -9.48
C ALA A 165 20.06 -1.00 -10.54
N SER A 166 20.25 0.20 -11.08
CA SER A 166 21.25 0.48 -12.13
C SER A 166 22.68 0.67 -11.62
N VAL A 167 22.85 0.92 -10.31
CA VAL A 167 24.17 1.18 -9.70
C VAL A 167 24.85 -0.14 -9.37
N SER A 168 26.14 -0.28 -9.71
CA SER A 168 26.95 -1.43 -9.27
C SER A 168 27.22 -1.40 -7.77
N ASP A 169 27.58 -2.55 -7.19
CA ASP A 169 27.86 -2.63 -5.75
C ASP A 169 28.99 -1.68 -5.32
N ALA A 170 29.99 -1.46 -6.19
CA ALA A 170 31.07 -0.50 -5.91
C ALA A 170 30.59 0.96 -5.86
N GLY A 171 29.49 1.30 -6.54
CA GLY A 171 28.94 2.65 -6.57
C GLY A 171 27.87 2.92 -5.52
N LEU A 172 27.44 1.92 -4.74
CA LEU A 172 26.34 2.08 -3.76
C LEU A 172 26.62 3.17 -2.71
N THR A 173 27.87 3.28 -2.27
CA THR A 173 28.28 4.29 -1.29
C THR A 173 28.09 5.72 -1.79
N GLU A 174 28.12 5.96 -3.10
CA GLU A 174 27.89 7.28 -3.69
C GLU A 174 26.42 7.72 -3.61
N LEU A 175 25.50 6.81 -3.34
CA LEU A 175 24.08 7.10 -3.14
C LEU A 175 23.77 7.56 -1.71
N LEU A 176 24.71 7.36 -0.78
CA LEU A 176 24.50 7.65 0.63
C LEU A 176 24.96 9.08 1.00
N PRO A 177 24.32 9.74 1.95
CA PRO A 177 24.88 10.91 2.60
C PRO A 177 26.16 10.51 3.36
N PRO A 178 26.99 11.49 3.75
CA PRO A 178 28.15 11.21 4.59
C PRO A 178 27.80 10.36 5.81
N ALA A 179 28.70 9.43 6.17
CA ALA A 179 28.52 8.59 7.34
C ALA A 179 28.31 9.43 8.61
N PRO A 180 27.41 9.04 9.52
CA PRO A 180 27.27 9.70 10.82
C PRO A 180 28.61 9.79 11.54
N ALA A 181 28.83 10.86 12.28
CA ALA A 181 30.10 11.11 12.97
C ALA A 181 30.40 10.12 14.11
N GLY A 182 29.41 9.36 14.57
CA GLY A 182 29.53 8.33 15.61
C GLY A 182 29.74 6.93 15.03
N THR A 183 30.51 6.11 15.73
CA THR A 183 30.72 4.70 15.38
C THR A 183 29.68 3.77 16.01
N ASP A 184 28.92 4.25 16.98
CA ASP A 184 27.95 3.47 17.73
C ASP A 184 26.64 3.34 16.96
N ALA A 185 26.04 2.17 17.00
CA ALA A 185 24.74 1.94 16.42
C ALA A 185 23.69 2.80 17.14
N PRO A 186 22.76 3.43 16.41
CA PRO A 186 21.61 4.08 17.03
C PRO A 186 20.82 3.08 17.90
N GLU A 187 20.29 3.56 19.03
CA GLU A 187 19.41 2.73 19.86
C GLU A 187 18.13 2.40 19.10
N ASP A 188 17.85 1.10 18.94
CA ASP A 188 16.63 0.64 18.26
C ASP A 188 15.41 0.67 19.20
N VAL A 189 14.62 1.71 19.08
CA VAL A 189 13.36 1.90 19.81
C VAL A 189 12.11 1.67 18.91
N SER A 190 12.31 1.05 17.74
CA SER A 190 11.27 0.83 16.73
C SER A 190 10.02 0.17 17.27
N ALA A 191 10.13 -0.85 18.11
CA ALA A 191 8.97 -1.58 18.66
C ALA A 191 8.08 -0.68 19.51
N ARG A 192 8.68 0.20 20.35
CA ARG A 192 7.93 1.15 21.16
C ARG A 192 7.24 2.19 20.28
N MET A 193 7.97 2.78 19.35
CA MET A 193 7.43 3.82 18.45
C MET A 193 6.33 3.26 17.55
N TRP A 194 6.46 2.02 17.10
CA TRP A 194 5.42 1.33 16.32
C TRP A 194 4.12 1.17 17.11
N PHE A 195 4.23 0.77 18.37
CA PHE A 195 3.07 0.69 19.27
C PHE A 195 2.42 2.07 19.50
N GLU A 196 3.23 3.11 19.77
CA GLU A 196 2.74 4.48 19.95
C GLU A 196 2.00 4.97 18.69
N MET A 197 2.53 4.69 17.50
CA MET A 197 1.92 5.05 16.22
C MET A 197 0.57 4.35 15.99
N ALA A 198 0.38 3.14 16.51
CA ALA A 198 -0.85 2.40 16.39
C ALA A 198 -1.96 2.92 17.36
N MET A 199 -1.60 3.57 18.46
CA MET A 199 -2.55 4.02 19.49
C MET A 199 -3.69 4.92 18.96
N PRO A 200 -3.47 5.91 18.07
CA PRO A 200 -4.55 6.72 17.52
C PRO A 200 -5.59 5.90 16.76
N LEU A 201 -5.18 4.78 16.13
CA LEU A 201 -6.11 3.92 15.37
C LEU A 201 -7.14 3.20 16.27
N MET A 202 -6.82 3.08 17.55
CA MET A 202 -7.72 2.47 18.55
C MET A 202 -8.77 3.45 19.07
N THR A 203 -8.69 4.72 18.70
CA THR A 203 -9.63 5.76 19.11
C THR A 203 -10.71 6.00 18.06
N THR A 204 -11.81 6.65 18.47
CA THR A 204 -12.87 7.13 17.57
C THR A 204 -12.76 8.64 17.30
N SER A 205 -11.65 9.28 17.72
CA SER A 205 -11.43 10.70 17.51
C SER A 205 -11.43 11.05 16.01
N ALA A 206 -11.99 12.21 15.68
CA ALA A 206 -11.92 12.76 14.32
C ALA A 206 -10.47 13.04 13.91
N ASP A 207 -9.62 13.41 14.86
CA ASP A 207 -8.21 13.78 14.63
C ASP A 207 -7.25 12.58 14.64
N ARG A 208 -7.78 11.35 14.74
CA ARG A 208 -6.93 10.15 14.79
C ARG A 208 -5.97 10.03 13.62
N GLY A 209 -6.36 10.50 12.42
CA GLY A 209 -5.51 10.50 11.24
C GLY A 209 -4.31 11.42 11.38
N ILE A 210 -4.50 12.62 11.95
CA ILE A 210 -3.44 13.59 12.22
C ILE A 210 -2.47 13.02 13.24
N GLY A 211 -2.98 12.57 14.41
CA GLY A 211 -2.14 11.97 15.44
C GLY A 211 -1.36 10.73 14.97
N HIS A 212 -1.97 9.92 14.11
CA HIS A 212 -1.28 8.78 13.49
C HIS A 212 -0.15 9.25 12.55
N MET A 213 -0.40 10.22 11.68
CA MET A 213 0.63 10.75 10.77
C MET A 213 1.80 11.40 11.51
N GLU A 214 1.54 12.17 12.56
CA GLU A 214 2.59 12.79 13.39
C GLU A 214 3.53 11.74 14.03
N LEU A 215 2.97 10.66 14.54
CA LEU A 215 3.74 9.56 15.11
C LEU A 215 4.42 8.72 14.03
N PHE A 216 3.79 8.61 12.85
CA PHE A 216 4.39 7.92 11.71
C PHE A 216 5.63 8.64 11.18
N VAL A 217 5.62 9.99 11.10
CA VAL A 217 6.80 10.77 10.72
C VAL A 217 7.95 10.47 11.66
N LYS A 218 7.73 10.52 12.97
CA LYS A 218 8.76 10.21 13.98
C LYS A 218 9.32 8.79 13.82
N TYR A 219 8.43 7.82 13.57
CA TYR A 219 8.85 6.44 13.31
C TYR A 219 9.67 6.33 12.02
N ALA A 220 9.21 6.97 10.94
CA ALA A 220 9.90 6.94 9.66
C ALA A 220 11.30 7.57 9.73
N ASP A 221 11.45 8.67 10.49
CA ASP A 221 12.75 9.32 10.72
C ASP A 221 13.71 8.41 11.49
N HIS A 222 13.21 7.75 12.54
CA HIS A 222 14.01 6.76 13.28
C HIS A 222 14.38 5.55 12.39
N ALA A 223 13.44 5.05 11.60
CA ALA A 223 13.69 3.95 10.67
C ALA A 223 14.71 4.31 9.57
N GLN A 224 14.72 5.58 9.13
CA GLN A 224 15.76 6.12 8.22
C GLN A 224 17.14 6.08 8.89
N GLU A 225 17.25 6.53 10.14
CA GLU A 225 18.51 6.53 10.87
C GLU A 225 19.10 5.13 10.99
N LEU A 226 18.27 4.16 11.39
CA LEU A 226 18.65 2.75 11.48
C LEU A 226 19.05 2.16 10.12
N ALA A 227 18.30 2.48 9.06
CA ALA A 227 18.58 1.99 7.72
C ALA A 227 19.88 2.60 7.17
N LEU A 228 20.12 3.88 7.39
CA LEU A 228 21.34 4.57 7.00
C LEU A 228 22.57 3.97 7.70
N PHE A 229 22.48 3.72 8.99
CA PHE A 229 23.55 3.07 9.75
C PHE A 229 23.84 1.66 9.17
N ARG A 230 22.80 0.87 8.91
CA ARG A 230 22.95 -0.46 8.26
C ARG A 230 23.59 -0.36 6.87
N ALA A 231 23.24 0.67 6.07
CA ALA A 231 23.81 0.86 4.74
C ALA A 231 25.31 1.17 4.78
N HIS A 232 25.79 1.93 5.79
CA HIS A 232 27.20 2.23 5.97
C HIS A 232 28.01 1.06 6.58
N THR A 233 27.36 0.16 7.33
CA THR A 233 28.01 -0.95 8.03
C THR A 233 27.75 -2.32 7.41
N ALA A 234 27.11 -2.34 6.22
CA ALA A 234 26.75 -3.58 5.53
C ALA A 234 27.99 -4.41 5.17
N ALA A 235 27.88 -5.72 5.36
CA ALA A 235 28.99 -6.64 5.11
C ALA A 235 29.25 -6.91 3.61
N ASP A 236 28.22 -6.70 2.76
CA ASP A 236 28.28 -6.94 1.32
C ASP A 236 27.33 -6.00 0.54
N GLY A 237 27.47 -6.01 -0.79
CA GLY A 237 26.67 -5.17 -1.67
C GLY A 237 25.16 -5.49 -1.65
N THR A 238 24.79 -6.74 -1.39
CA THR A 238 23.37 -7.13 -1.30
C THR A 238 22.72 -6.51 -0.06
N ALA A 239 23.34 -6.70 1.09
CA ALA A 239 22.87 -6.10 2.36
C ALA A 239 22.88 -4.57 2.31
N GLN A 240 23.91 -3.97 1.66
CA GLN A 240 23.97 -2.53 1.47
C GLN A 240 22.82 -2.02 0.59
N ARG A 241 22.53 -2.71 -0.50
CA ARG A 241 21.44 -2.35 -1.42
C ARG A 241 20.07 -2.42 -0.74
N GLU A 242 19.83 -3.46 0.05
CA GLU A 242 18.60 -3.59 0.85
C GLU A 242 18.47 -2.46 1.87
N ALA A 243 19.54 -2.13 2.57
CA ALA A 243 19.53 -1.05 3.55
C ALA A 243 19.32 0.34 2.89
N ILE A 244 19.90 0.58 1.71
CA ILE A 244 19.66 1.79 0.91
C ILE A 244 18.19 1.86 0.46
N ALA A 245 17.62 0.73 -0.02
CA ALA A 245 16.23 0.69 -0.42
C ALA A 245 15.30 1.02 0.76
N ASP A 246 15.59 0.51 1.94
CA ASP A 246 14.85 0.81 3.17
C ASP A 246 14.99 2.29 3.56
N TRP A 247 16.20 2.83 3.51
CA TRP A 247 16.44 4.24 3.82
C TRP A 247 15.67 5.18 2.89
N VAL A 248 15.73 4.97 1.58
CA VAL A 248 14.99 5.77 0.58
C VAL A 248 13.47 5.61 0.78
N TYR A 249 13.00 4.39 1.06
CA TYR A 249 11.59 4.12 1.33
C TYR A 249 11.06 4.93 2.52
N TRP A 250 11.76 4.90 3.66
CA TRP A 250 11.34 5.62 4.85
C TRP A 250 11.47 7.13 4.70
N GLN A 251 12.49 7.61 3.97
CA GLN A 251 12.62 9.02 3.62
C GLN A 251 11.41 9.51 2.81
N HIS A 252 11.01 8.74 1.81
CA HIS A 252 9.85 9.08 0.98
C HIS A 252 8.56 9.14 1.82
N LEU A 253 8.35 8.18 2.71
CA LEU A 253 7.17 8.17 3.59
C LEU A 253 7.16 9.32 4.60
N SER A 254 8.31 9.66 5.20
CA SER A 254 8.41 10.80 6.12
C SER A 254 8.03 12.11 5.43
N VAL A 255 8.55 12.36 4.23
CA VAL A 255 8.20 13.54 3.42
C VAL A 255 6.71 13.53 3.07
N LEU A 256 6.18 12.41 2.57
CA LEU A 256 4.78 12.30 2.16
C LEU A 256 3.82 12.57 3.32
N MET A 257 4.11 12.05 4.51
CA MET A 257 3.29 12.29 5.70
C MET A 257 3.39 13.73 6.19
N SER A 258 4.59 14.32 6.15
CA SER A 258 4.82 15.72 6.54
C SER A 258 4.07 16.68 5.60
N ASP A 259 4.09 16.42 4.31
CA ASP A 259 3.35 17.19 3.32
C ASP A 259 1.83 17.08 3.53
N ALA A 260 1.35 15.88 3.87
CA ALA A 260 -0.05 15.65 4.17
C ALA A 260 -0.51 16.41 5.44
N LEU A 261 0.31 16.41 6.49
CA LEU A 261 0.05 17.19 7.72
C LEU A 261 -0.01 18.69 7.41
N SER A 262 0.94 19.20 6.61
CA SER A 262 0.99 20.60 6.21
C SER A 262 -0.21 21.00 5.36
N ALA A 263 -0.66 20.15 4.45
CA ALA A 263 -1.84 20.39 3.62
C ALA A 263 -3.14 20.35 4.44
N GLY A 264 -3.24 19.47 5.46
CA GLY A 264 -4.40 19.38 6.35
C GLY A 264 -4.53 20.56 7.31
N ALA A 265 -3.43 21.19 7.71
CA ALA A 265 -3.42 22.37 8.57
C ALA A 265 -3.86 23.66 7.84
N SER A 266 -3.96 23.63 6.50
CA SER A 266 -4.30 24.79 5.67
C SER A 266 -5.79 24.85 5.28
N VAL A 267 -6.62 23.93 5.78
CA VAL A 267 -8.07 23.83 5.57
C VAL A 267 -8.81 24.08 6.88
#